data_2d39a84c59534b586d1697936b6218fe
#
_entry.id   2d39a84c59534b586d1697936b6218fe
#
_cell.length_a   1.000
_cell.length_b   1.000
_cell.length_c   1.000
_cell.angle_alpha   90.00
_cell.angle_beta   90.00
_cell.angle_gamma   90.00
#
_symmetry.space_group_name_H-M   'P 1'
#
loop_
_entity.id
_entity.type
_entity.pdbx_description
1 polymer ?
#
loop_
_entity_poly.entity_id
_entity_poly.type
_entity_poly.pdbx_seq_one_letter_code
_entity_poly.pdbx_strand_id
1 'polypeptide(L)'
;MVPNASNYQNRRGYSATIERIEDLTRRERQHTPSDRCEQADRLHYPDALSHYLATYSSPATPPSWLVIELLTAGELQHLYASLPLKYRKIIARELNLPDQVLQSWLKTYVRVRNICAHHGRLWNRFLGVYPAIPRSPTIRWLNDRSTFDTGNPRALERKRLYPVLVSLQSILFTISPHSTWALRLHTLLEKYHDIPLNALGMKANWDADEFWQETFEAGS
;
A
#
# COMPACT_ATOMS: atom_id res chain seq x y z
N MET A 1 -34.96 9.85 5.46
CA MET A 1 -33.61 9.37 5.81
C MET A 1 -32.64 9.89 4.75
N VAL A 2 -31.88 10.95 5.04
CA VAL A 2 -30.99 11.59 4.08
C VAL A 2 -29.77 10.67 3.89
N PRO A 3 -29.40 10.30 2.65
CA PRO A 3 -28.22 9.46 2.43
C PRO A 3 -26.97 10.21 2.87
N ASN A 4 -26.14 9.56 3.66
CA ASN A 4 -24.91 10.10 4.22
C ASN A 4 -23.95 10.54 3.09
N ALA A 5 -23.41 11.75 3.16
CA ALA A 5 -22.48 12.33 2.14
C ALA A 5 -21.28 11.42 1.79
N SER A 6 -20.85 10.57 2.72
CA SER A 6 -19.82 9.55 2.52
C SER A 6 -20.19 8.52 1.42
N ASN A 7 -21.47 8.20 1.25
CA ASN A 7 -21.93 7.28 0.21
C ASN A 7 -21.85 7.87 -1.21
N TYR A 8 -21.94 9.19 -1.35
CA TYR A 8 -21.81 9.88 -2.65
C TYR A 8 -20.36 9.97 -3.12
N GLN A 9 -19.42 10.20 -2.21
CA GLN A 9 -18.00 10.23 -2.55
C GLN A 9 -17.49 8.83 -2.96
N ASN A 10 -17.95 7.77 -2.28
CA ASN A 10 -17.60 6.40 -2.62
C ASN A 10 -18.13 5.97 -4.00
N ARG A 11 -19.34 6.40 -4.37
CA ARG A 11 -19.90 6.11 -5.71
C ARG A 11 -19.11 6.79 -6.81
N ARG A 12 -18.69 8.06 -6.63
CA ARG A 12 -17.89 8.79 -7.63
C ARG A 12 -16.51 8.14 -7.85
N GLY A 13 -15.83 7.73 -6.78
CA GLY A 13 -14.53 7.05 -6.89
C GLY A 13 -14.62 5.71 -7.63
N TYR A 14 -15.64 4.91 -7.33
CA TYR A 14 -15.89 3.64 -8.02
C TYR A 14 -16.23 3.87 -9.51
N SER A 15 -17.11 4.80 -9.82
CA SER A 15 -17.48 5.17 -11.19
C SER A 15 -16.24 5.61 -11.98
N ALA A 16 -15.44 6.52 -11.44
CA ALA A 16 -14.24 6.99 -12.11
C ALA A 16 -13.22 5.86 -12.39
N THR A 17 -13.09 4.89 -11.48
CA THR A 17 -12.22 3.73 -11.71
C THR A 17 -12.77 2.84 -12.82
N ILE A 18 -14.07 2.57 -12.86
CA ILE A 18 -14.71 1.79 -13.94
C ILE A 18 -14.58 2.51 -15.27
N GLU A 19 -14.88 3.81 -15.33
CA GLU A 19 -14.73 4.63 -16.55
C GLU A 19 -13.30 4.57 -17.09
N ARG A 20 -12.29 4.63 -16.21
CA ARG A 20 -10.89 4.50 -16.60
C ARG A 20 -10.57 3.12 -17.18
N ILE A 21 -11.08 2.04 -16.55
CA ILE A 21 -10.90 0.66 -17.04
C ILE A 21 -11.54 0.52 -18.44
N GLU A 22 -12.75 1.03 -18.61
CA GLU A 22 -13.44 1.03 -19.90
C GLU A 22 -12.67 1.83 -20.96
N ASP A 23 -12.12 2.99 -20.60
CA ASP A 23 -11.32 3.83 -21.49
C ASP A 23 -10.01 3.12 -21.89
N LEU A 24 -9.29 2.52 -20.93
CA LEU A 24 -8.10 1.73 -21.22
C LEU A 24 -8.41 0.55 -22.15
N THR A 25 -9.48 -0.19 -21.87
CA THR A 25 -9.93 -1.32 -22.70
C THR A 25 -10.30 -0.87 -24.10
N ARG A 26 -10.98 0.28 -24.22
CA ARG A 26 -11.38 0.87 -25.51
C ARG A 26 -10.16 1.29 -26.32
N ARG A 27 -9.21 1.97 -25.72
CA ARG A 27 -7.96 2.41 -26.36
C ARG A 27 -7.20 1.21 -26.90
N GLU A 28 -7.01 0.17 -26.08
CA GLU A 28 -6.29 -1.02 -26.50
C GLU A 28 -6.97 -1.75 -27.69
N ARG A 29 -8.30 -1.78 -27.74
CA ARG A 29 -9.04 -2.35 -28.87
C ARG A 29 -8.91 -1.55 -30.17
N GLN A 30 -8.67 -0.24 -30.07
CA GLN A 30 -8.53 0.65 -31.24
C GLN A 30 -7.13 0.60 -31.86
N HIS A 31 -6.13 0.06 -31.14
CA HIS A 31 -4.76 -0.03 -31.65
C HIS A 31 -4.61 -1.20 -32.62
N THR A 32 -4.08 -0.89 -33.79
CA THR A 32 -3.72 -1.92 -34.76
C THR A 32 -2.44 -2.64 -34.36
N PRO A 33 -2.17 -3.87 -34.89
CA PRO A 33 -0.91 -4.58 -34.60
C PRO A 33 0.35 -3.77 -34.95
N SER A 34 0.29 -2.91 -35.95
CA SER A 34 1.40 -2.03 -36.35
C SER A 34 1.65 -0.93 -35.32
N ASP A 35 0.59 -0.30 -34.81
CA ASP A 35 0.69 0.76 -33.80
C ASP A 35 1.22 0.23 -32.47
N ARG A 36 0.95 -1.03 -32.15
CA ARG A 36 1.43 -1.70 -30.93
C ARG A 36 2.94 -1.87 -30.90
N CYS A 37 3.57 -2.08 -32.06
CA CYS A 37 5.01 -2.26 -32.15
C CYS A 37 5.78 -0.94 -31.87
N GLU A 38 5.27 0.20 -32.32
CA GLU A 38 5.89 1.51 -32.12
C GLU A 38 5.60 2.13 -30.75
N GLN A 39 4.47 1.74 -30.11
CA GLN A 39 4.07 2.27 -28.80
C GLN A 39 4.44 1.37 -27.63
N ALA A 40 4.88 0.14 -27.87
CA ALA A 40 5.33 -0.81 -26.83
C ALA A 40 6.43 -0.22 -25.93
N ASP A 41 7.25 0.70 -26.46
CA ASP A 41 8.26 1.43 -25.71
C ASP A 41 7.72 2.57 -24.84
N ARG A 42 6.48 3.02 -25.05
CA ARG A 42 5.93 4.22 -24.37
C ARG A 42 4.80 3.94 -23.38
N LEU A 43 4.06 2.86 -23.56
CA LEU A 43 2.93 2.50 -22.71
C LEU A 43 3.02 0.99 -22.44
N HIS A 44 3.62 0.64 -21.31
CA HIS A 44 3.68 -0.73 -20.80
C HIS A 44 2.25 -1.20 -20.44
N TYR A 45 1.46 -1.56 -21.46
CA TYR A 45 0.30 -2.40 -21.21
C TYR A 45 0.82 -3.83 -20.96
N PRO A 46 0.39 -4.48 -19.88
CA PRO A 46 0.73 -5.88 -19.67
C PRO A 46 0.33 -6.68 -20.91
N ASP A 47 1.24 -7.49 -21.42
CA ASP A 47 1.00 -8.39 -22.56
C ASP A 47 -0.28 -9.22 -22.39
N ALA A 48 -0.64 -9.49 -21.13
CA ALA A 48 -1.85 -10.19 -20.75
C ALA A 48 -3.16 -9.47 -21.16
N LEU A 49 -3.25 -8.14 -21.10
CA LEU A 49 -4.43 -7.40 -21.53
C LEU A 49 -4.57 -7.44 -23.04
N SER A 50 -3.49 -7.16 -23.77
CA SER A 50 -3.46 -7.20 -25.23
C SER A 50 -3.82 -8.58 -25.74
N HIS A 51 -3.26 -9.64 -25.13
CA HIS A 51 -3.58 -11.03 -25.45
C HIS A 51 -5.06 -11.35 -25.16
N TYR A 52 -5.59 -10.95 -24.00
CA TYR A 52 -6.99 -11.19 -23.66
C TYR A 52 -7.94 -10.53 -24.68
N LEU A 53 -7.72 -9.26 -25.01
CA LEU A 53 -8.57 -8.51 -25.92
C LEU A 53 -8.47 -8.99 -27.37
N ALA A 54 -7.34 -9.57 -27.78
CA ALA A 54 -7.17 -10.21 -29.07
C ALA A 54 -7.87 -11.58 -29.17
N THR A 55 -7.95 -12.31 -28.05
CA THR A 55 -8.49 -13.67 -27.99
C THR A 55 -9.98 -13.69 -27.72
N TYR A 56 -10.49 -12.79 -26.86
CA TYR A 56 -11.87 -12.80 -26.39
C TYR A 56 -12.63 -11.55 -26.81
N SER A 57 -13.73 -11.73 -27.55
CA SER A 57 -14.64 -10.66 -27.93
C SER A 57 -15.74 -10.39 -26.88
N SER A 58 -16.00 -11.37 -26.00
CA SER A 58 -17.01 -11.31 -24.93
C SER A 58 -16.47 -12.01 -23.68
N PRO A 59 -16.65 -11.42 -22.47
CA PRO A 59 -17.30 -10.15 -22.19
C PRO A 59 -16.51 -8.95 -22.71
N ALA A 60 -17.16 -7.78 -22.85
CA ALA A 60 -16.55 -6.56 -23.36
C ALA A 60 -15.44 -6.00 -22.43
N THR A 61 -15.53 -6.31 -21.13
CA THR A 61 -14.55 -5.92 -20.11
C THR A 61 -13.69 -7.11 -19.68
N PRO A 62 -12.39 -6.89 -19.46
CA PRO A 62 -11.51 -7.94 -18.94
C PRO A 62 -11.95 -8.43 -17.55
N PRO A 63 -11.55 -9.64 -17.13
CA PRO A 63 -11.85 -10.14 -15.80
C PRO A 63 -11.17 -9.27 -14.73
N SER A 64 -11.78 -9.21 -13.54
CA SER A 64 -11.37 -8.30 -12.45
C SER A 64 -9.92 -8.50 -12.00
N TRP A 65 -9.42 -9.72 -12.00
CA TRP A 65 -8.03 -10.00 -11.63
C TRP A 65 -7.02 -9.37 -12.62
N LEU A 66 -7.32 -9.38 -13.92
CA LEU A 66 -6.50 -8.72 -14.94
C LEU A 66 -6.59 -7.20 -14.83
N VAL A 67 -7.78 -6.67 -14.55
CA VAL A 67 -8.01 -5.25 -14.33
C VAL A 67 -7.21 -4.70 -13.15
N ILE A 68 -7.16 -5.44 -12.04
CA ILE A 68 -6.43 -5.03 -10.82
C ILE A 68 -4.94 -4.81 -11.12
N GLU A 69 -4.34 -5.63 -11.99
CA GLU A 69 -2.93 -5.48 -12.37
C GLU A 69 -2.65 -4.21 -13.19
N LEU A 70 -3.68 -3.66 -13.87
CA LEU A 70 -3.55 -2.42 -14.64
C LEU A 70 -3.64 -1.15 -13.79
N LEU A 71 -4.16 -1.26 -12.58
CA LEU A 71 -4.39 -0.10 -11.72
C LEU A 71 -3.10 0.35 -11.04
N THR A 72 -2.90 1.65 -10.97
CA THR A 72 -1.86 2.22 -10.12
C THR A 72 -2.18 1.99 -8.65
N ALA A 73 -1.17 2.05 -7.79
CA ALA A 73 -1.37 1.91 -6.34
C ALA A 73 -2.41 2.93 -5.78
N GLY A 74 -2.46 4.14 -6.35
CA GLY A 74 -3.46 5.15 -5.99
C GLY A 74 -4.87 4.74 -6.38
N GLU A 75 -5.05 4.21 -7.58
CA GLU A 75 -6.34 3.70 -8.06
C GLU A 75 -6.81 2.49 -7.26
N LEU A 76 -5.92 1.56 -6.91
CA LEU A 76 -6.24 0.43 -6.02
C LEU A 76 -6.71 0.91 -4.65
N GLN A 77 -6.04 1.90 -4.07
CA GLN A 77 -6.44 2.48 -2.79
C GLN A 77 -7.82 3.16 -2.89
N HIS A 78 -8.09 3.89 -3.98
CA HIS A 78 -9.39 4.50 -4.22
C HIS A 78 -10.49 3.45 -4.45
N LEU A 79 -10.19 2.40 -5.23
CA LEU A 79 -11.10 1.28 -5.44
C LEU A 79 -11.47 0.63 -4.11
N TYR A 80 -10.47 0.28 -3.28
CA TYR A 80 -10.73 -0.29 -1.95
C TYR A 80 -11.60 0.64 -1.10
N ALA A 81 -11.29 1.94 -1.04
CA ALA A 81 -12.03 2.92 -0.25
C ALA A 81 -13.48 3.10 -0.72
N SER A 82 -13.76 2.87 -2.01
CA SER A 82 -15.09 2.99 -2.61
C SER A 82 -15.97 1.75 -2.45
N LEU A 83 -15.38 0.60 -2.11
CA LEU A 83 -16.16 -0.63 -1.87
C LEU A 83 -17.15 -0.47 -0.71
N PRO A 84 -18.32 -1.14 -0.77
CA PRO A 84 -19.22 -1.23 0.37
C PRO A 84 -18.50 -1.79 1.61
N LEU A 85 -18.84 -1.27 2.80
CA LEU A 85 -18.17 -1.60 4.07
C LEU A 85 -18.06 -3.11 4.32
N LYS A 86 -19.07 -3.90 3.92
CA LYS A 86 -19.06 -5.37 4.08
C LYS A 86 -17.86 -6.00 3.36
N TYR A 87 -17.55 -5.58 2.13
CA TYR A 87 -16.44 -6.12 1.34
C TYR A 87 -15.09 -5.63 1.87
N ARG A 88 -15.01 -4.35 2.26
CA ARG A 88 -13.78 -3.81 2.88
C ARG A 88 -13.42 -4.56 4.16
N LYS A 89 -14.42 -4.90 5.00
CA LYS A 89 -14.22 -5.70 6.22
C LYS A 89 -13.74 -7.13 5.89
N ILE A 90 -14.24 -7.74 4.83
CA ILE A 90 -13.78 -9.07 4.39
C ILE A 90 -12.30 -8.99 4.01
N ILE A 91 -11.94 -8.07 3.10
CA ILE A 91 -10.56 -7.89 2.65
C ILE A 91 -9.61 -7.57 3.82
N ALA A 92 -10.01 -6.66 4.70
CA ALA A 92 -9.19 -6.28 5.85
C ALA A 92 -8.96 -7.45 6.81
N ARG A 93 -9.98 -8.33 6.99
CA ARG A 93 -9.87 -9.52 7.84
C ARG A 93 -8.84 -10.52 7.33
N GLU A 94 -8.70 -10.68 6.01
CA GLU A 94 -7.66 -11.55 5.42
C GLU A 94 -6.24 -11.08 5.78
N LEU A 95 -6.09 -9.80 6.12
CA LEU A 95 -4.84 -9.21 6.60
C LEU A 95 -4.79 -9.06 8.13
N ASN A 96 -5.72 -9.68 8.87
CA ASN A 96 -5.89 -9.53 10.31
C ASN A 96 -6.02 -8.07 10.79
N LEU A 97 -6.61 -7.20 9.96
CA LEU A 97 -6.73 -5.76 10.23
C LEU A 97 -8.19 -5.30 10.28
N PRO A 98 -8.51 -4.29 11.10
CA PRO A 98 -9.74 -3.51 10.95
C PRO A 98 -9.73 -2.72 9.64
N ASP A 99 -10.89 -2.56 8.99
CA ASP A 99 -11.04 -1.78 7.76
C ASP A 99 -10.42 -0.37 7.85
N GLN A 100 -10.66 0.35 8.92
CA GLN A 100 -10.15 1.71 9.12
C GLN A 100 -8.61 1.77 9.19
N VAL A 101 -8.00 0.76 9.79
CA VAL A 101 -6.54 0.64 9.88
C VAL A 101 -5.98 0.36 8.49
N LEU A 102 -6.53 -0.61 7.77
CA LEU A 102 -6.09 -0.94 6.40
C LEU A 102 -6.23 0.26 5.45
N GLN A 103 -7.35 1.00 5.49
CA GLN A 103 -7.52 2.21 4.69
C GLN A 103 -6.42 3.25 4.96
N SER A 104 -6.12 3.48 6.24
CA SER A 104 -5.07 4.42 6.65
C SER A 104 -3.69 3.99 6.14
N TRP A 105 -3.38 2.68 6.25
CA TRP A 105 -2.11 2.13 5.81
C TRP A 105 -1.95 2.20 4.30
N LEU A 106 -2.96 1.78 3.53
CA LEU A 106 -2.94 1.87 2.06
C LEU A 106 -2.74 3.31 1.57
N LYS A 107 -3.44 4.29 2.17
CA LYS A 107 -3.25 5.71 1.85
C LYS A 107 -1.83 6.16 2.11
N THR A 108 -1.22 5.69 3.19
CA THR A 108 0.16 6.02 3.55
C THR A 108 1.15 5.36 2.58
N TYR A 109 0.94 4.10 2.21
CA TYR A 109 1.81 3.38 1.26
C TYR A 109 1.82 4.03 -0.12
N VAL A 110 0.66 4.44 -0.62
CA VAL A 110 0.55 5.22 -1.87
C VAL A 110 1.38 6.49 -1.77
N ARG A 111 1.28 7.23 -0.65
CA ARG A 111 2.06 8.45 -0.44
C ARG A 111 3.56 8.20 -0.43
N VAL A 112 4.02 7.19 0.31
CA VAL A 112 5.44 6.83 0.40
C VAL A 112 5.96 6.33 -0.95
N ARG A 113 5.21 5.42 -1.61
CA ARG A 113 5.55 4.93 -2.94
C ARG A 113 5.70 6.08 -3.94
N ASN A 114 4.81 7.06 -3.93
CA ASN A 114 4.88 8.20 -4.84
C ASN A 114 6.10 9.10 -4.54
N ILE A 115 6.45 9.29 -3.26
CA ILE A 115 7.69 10.00 -2.90
C ILE A 115 8.90 9.27 -3.50
N CYS A 116 8.97 7.94 -3.38
CA CYS A 116 10.05 7.14 -3.95
C CYS A 116 10.06 7.20 -5.49
N ALA A 117 8.91 7.04 -6.13
CA ALA A 117 8.78 7.05 -7.60
C ALA A 117 9.19 8.41 -8.22
N HIS A 118 9.06 9.48 -7.47
CA HIS A 118 9.52 10.82 -7.87
C HIS A 118 10.91 11.17 -7.30
N HIS A 119 11.71 10.16 -6.93
CA HIS A 119 13.05 10.31 -6.36
C HIS A 119 13.10 11.24 -5.14
N GLY A 120 11.99 11.34 -4.40
CA GLY A 120 11.89 12.17 -3.22
C GLY A 120 12.56 11.51 -2.01
N ARG A 121 13.19 12.33 -1.18
CA ARG A 121 13.85 11.89 0.05
C ARG A 121 12.81 11.46 1.10
N LEU A 122 12.95 10.26 1.68
CA LEU A 122 12.17 9.77 2.83
C LEU A 122 12.85 10.06 4.17
N TRP A 123 14.18 9.99 4.20
CA TRP A 123 14.95 10.26 5.40
C TRP A 123 14.74 11.69 5.90
N ASN A 124 14.61 11.85 7.22
CA ASN A 124 14.37 13.12 7.91
C ASN A 124 13.17 13.92 7.34
N ARG A 125 12.12 13.22 6.94
CA ARG A 125 10.91 13.83 6.39
C ARG A 125 9.71 13.57 7.29
N PHE A 126 8.91 14.62 7.53
CA PHE A 126 7.56 14.43 8.07
C PHE A 126 6.60 14.08 6.94
N LEU A 127 5.89 12.97 7.12
CA LEU A 127 4.85 12.54 6.19
C LEU A 127 3.56 13.30 6.53
N GLY A 128 2.91 13.86 5.51
CA GLY A 128 1.60 14.51 5.69
C GLY A 128 0.48 13.49 5.93
N VAL A 129 0.70 12.23 5.53
CA VAL A 129 -0.16 11.08 5.80
C VAL A 129 0.72 10.00 6.44
N TYR A 130 0.26 9.41 7.53
CA TYR A 130 0.97 8.39 8.29
C TYR A 130 0.00 7.30 8.73
N PRO A 131 0.47 6.06 8.99
CA PRO A 131 -0.39 4.94 9.30
C PRO A 131 -1.06 5.10 10.65
N ALA A 132 -2.33 4.70 10.73
CA ALA A 132 -3.02 4.58 12.01
C ALA A 132 -2.32 3.54 12.88
N ILE A 133 -2.06 3.88 14.14
CA ILE A 133 -1.49 2.97 15.13
C ILE A 133 -2.60 2.03 15.60
N PRO A 134 -2.45 0.69 15.47
CA PRO A 134 -3.49 -0.24 15.90
C PRO A 134 -3.61 -0.23 17.43
N ARG A 135 -4.86 -0.25 17.91
CA ARG A 135 -5.16 -0.32 19.34
C ARG A 135 -5.37 -1.75 19.83
N SER A 136 -5.81 -2.64 18.94
CA SER A 136 -6.05 -4.03 19.30
C SER A 136 -4.74 -4.76 19.58
N PRO A 137 -4.65 -5.53 20.67
CA PRO A 137 -3.49 -6.38 20.95
C PRO A 137 -3.36 -7.57 19.99
N THR A 138 -4.42 -7.90 19.23
CA THR A 138 -4.41 -8.98 18.24
C THR A 138 -3.64 -8.63 16.97
N ILE A 139 -3.36 -7.33 16.75
CA ILE A 139 -2.58 -6.87 15.61
C ILE A 139 -1.12 -6.83 16.02
N ARG A 140 -0.28 -7.57 15.32
CA ARG A 140 1.16 -7.55 15.53
C ARG A 140 1.71 -6.15 15.31
N TRP A 141 2.30 -5.60 16.33
CA TRP A 141 2.83 -4.25 16.39
C TRP A 141 3.92 -4.17 17.45
N LEU A 142 4.68 -3.08 17.47
CA LEU A 142 5.67 -2.84 18.51
C LEU A 142 5.07 -3.00 19.92
N ASN A 143 5.82 -3.62 20.83
CA ASN A 143 5.44 -3.73 22.23
C ASN A 143 5.42 -2.36 22.90
N ASP A 144 6.43 -1.53 22.65
CA ASP A 144 6.44 -0.14 23.11
C ASP A 144 5.65 0.78 22.17
N ARG A 145 4.37 0.91 22.44
CA ARG A 145 3.46 1.80 21.71
C ARG A 145 3.54 3.26 22.17
N SER A 146 4.22 3.55 23.28
CA SER A 146 4.29 4.89 23.86
C SER A 146 5.02 5.89 22.94
N THR A 147 5.91 5.43 22.10
CA THR A 147 6.64 6.24 21.11
C THR A 147 5.69 6.98 20.16
N PHE A 148 4.50 6.44 19.92
CA PHE A 148 3.52 6.99 18.99
C PHE A 148 2.29 7.57 19.70
N ASP A 149 2.28 7.65 21.02
CA ASP A 149 1.14 8.20 21.77
C ASP A 149 0.98 9.70 21.51
N THR A 150 -0.27 10.10 21.27
CA THR A 150 -0.64 11.48 20.94
C THR A 150 -0.44 12.46 22.10
N GLY A 151 -0.39 11.97 23.35
CA GLY A 151 -0.10 12.76 24.54
C GLY A 151 1.40 13.04 24.76
N ASN A 152 2.29 12.41 24.01
CA ASN A 152 3.72 12.56 24.16
C ASN A 152 4.27 13.65 23.22
N PRO A 153 5.17 14.55 23.67
CA PRO A 153 5.91 15.47 22.80
C PRO A 153 6.63 14.77 21.63
N ARG A 154 7.00 13.49 21.81
CA ARG A 154 7.56 12.62 20.77
C ARG A 154 6.54 12.14 19.74
N ALA A 155 5.27 12.48 19.88
CA ALA A 155 4.21 12.11 18.92
C ALA A 155 4.50 12.56 17.47
N LEU A 156 5.43 13.47 17.25
CA LEU A 156 5.92 13.83 15.91
C LEU A 156 6.64 12.66 15.21
N GLU A 157 7.19 11.71 15.93
CA GLU A 157 7.87 10.53 15.39
C GLU A 157 6.91 9.65 14.59
N ARG A 158 5.61 9.60 14.96
CA ARG A 158 4.57 8.90 14.18
C ARG A 158 4.39 9.46 12.77
N LYS A 159 4.84 10.68 12.51
CA LYS A 159 4.78 11.32 11.19
C LYS A 159 6.03 11.03 10.34
N ARG A 160 6.98 10.29 10.87
CA ARG A 160 8.19 9.87 10.16
C ARG A 160 8.02 8.51 9.50
N LEU A 161 9.08 7.96 8.97
CA LEU A 161 9.05 6.71 8.19
C LEU A 161 8.85 5.46 9.07
N TYR A 162 9.31 5.47 10.31
CA TYR A 162 9.34 4.26 11.15
C TYR A 162 7.97 3.57 11.32
N PRO A 163 6.86 4.26 11.64
CA PRO A 163 5.55 3.59 11.70
C PRO A 163 5.12 2.95 10.38
N VAL A 164 5.60 3.46 9.25
CA VAL A 164 5.33 2.85 7.94
C VAL A 164 6.05 1.52 7.81
N LEU A 165 7.32 1.46 8.22
CA LEU A 165 8.11 0.23 8.21
C LEU A 165 7.49 -0.82 9.13
N VAL A 166 7.07 -0.43 10.34
CA VAL A 166 6.35 -1.30 11.27
C VAL A 166 5.04 -1.82 10.68
N SER A 167 4.25 -0.95 10.04
CA SER A 167 2.99 -1.36 9.42
C SER A 167 3.19 -2.33 8.24
N LEU A 168 4.24 -2.14 7.45
CA LEU A 168 4.61 -3.06 6.37
C LEU A 168 4.97 -4.44 6.92
N GLN A 169 5.81 -4.49 7.96
CA GLN A 169 6.18 -5.75 8.59
C GLN A 169 4.97 -6.43 9.25
N SER A 170 4.06 -5.66 9.85
CA SER A 170 2.81 -6.19 10.42
C SER A 170 1.97 -6.92 9.37
N ILE A 171 1.88 -6.40 8.14
CA ILE A 171 1.20 -7.10 7.03
C ILE A 171 2.01 -8.31 6.57
N LEU A 172 3.33 -8.21 6.49
CA LEU A 172 4.19 -9.30 6.05
C LEU A 172 4.08 -10.53 6.93
N PHE A 173 3.84 -10.40 8.22
CA PHE A 173 3.54 -11.56 9.09
C PHE A 173 2.35 -12.40 8.60
N THR A 174 1.41 -11.77 7.89
CA THR A 174 0.22 -12.49 7.37
C THR A 174 0.44 -12.99 5.94
N ILE A 175 0.99 -12.16 5.05
CA ILE A 175 1.07 -12.49 3.62
C ILE A 175 2.34 -13.22 3.22
N SER A 176 3.42 -13.06 3.98
CA SER A 176 4.73 -13.68 3.73
C SER A 176 5.50 -13.87 5.04
N PRO A 177 5.10 -14.81 5.91
CA PRO A 177 5.68 -14.99 7.25
C PRO A 177 7.20 -15.22 7.25
N HIS A 178 7.72 -15.84 6.18
CA HIS A 178 9.16 -16.11 6.01
C HIS A 178 9.88 -15.03 5.18
N SER A 179 9.34 -13.82 5.12
CA SER A 179 9.98 -12.72 4.39
C SER A 179 11.28 -12.29 5.06
N THR A 180 12.35 -12.22 4.27
CA THR A 180 13.66 -11.69 4.71
C THR A 180 13.73 -10.17 4.69
N TRP A 181 12.59 -9.49 4.50
CA TRP A 181 12.56 -8.03 4.35
C TRP A 181 13.12 -7.29 5.56
N ALA A 182 12.76 -7.72 6.77
CA ALA A 182 13.25 -7.11 8.02
C ALA A 182 14.75 -7.32 8.21
N LEU A 183 15.28 -8.50 7.91
CA LEU A 183 16.73 -8.76 7.94
C LEU A 183 17.47 -7.85 6.96
N ARG A 184 16.95 -7.66 5.75
CA ARG A 184 17.55 -6.72 4.78
C ARG A 184 17.46 -5.28 5.25
N LEU A 185 16.39 -4.88 5.94
CA LEU A 185 16.28 -3.56 6.55
C LEU A 185 17.34 -3.39 7.66
N HIS A 186 17.49 -4.38 8.52
CA HIS A 186 18.49 -4.38 9.60
C HIS A 186 19.90 -4.23 9.01
N THR A 187 20.27 -5.11 8.08
CA THR A 187 21.58 -5.06 7.39
C THR A 187 21.83 -3.72 6.69
N LEU A 188 20.78 -3.12 6.10
CA LEU A 188 20.89 -1.82 5.45
C LEU A 188 21.20 -0.72 6.47
N LEU A 189 20.53 -0.72 7.62
CA LEU A 189 20.74 0.27 8.67
C LEU A 189 22.09 0.10 9.37
N GLU A 190 22.56 -1.14 9.56
CA GLU A 190 23.93 -1.41 10.05
C GLU A 190 24.99 -0.92 9.07
N LYS A 191 24.81 -1.18 7.78
CA LYS A 191 25.73 -0.70 6.74
C LYS A 191 25.89 0.81 6.73
N TYR A 192 24.83 1.54 7.06
CA TYR A 192 24.80 3.01 7.07
C TYR A 192 24.58 3.53 8.49
N HIS A 193 25.37 3.06 9.43
CA HIS A 193 25.30 3.38 10.87
C HIS A 193 25.48 4.87 11.19
N ASP A 194 26.11 5.64 10.29
CA ASP A 194 26.27 7.09 10.40
C ASP A 194 24.95 7.87 10.23
N ILE A 195 23.90 7.21 9.69
CA ILE A 195 22.59 7.84 9.50
C ILE A 195 21.83 7.85 10.83
N PRO A 196 21.47 9.03 11.38
CA PRO A 196 20.76 9.12 12.64
C PRO A 196 19.39 8.47 12.56
N LEU A 197 19.15 7.38 13.31
CA LEU A 197 17.88 6.62 13.32
C LEU A 197 16.69 7.46 13.79
N ASN A 198 16.90 8.43 14.69
CA ASN A 198 15.86 9.35 15.16
C ASN A 198 15.28 10.20 14.01
N ALA A 199 16.04 10.43 12.93
CA ALA A 199 15.56 11.11 11.73
C ALA A 199 14.52 10.28 10.95
N LEU A 200 14.47 8.97 11.18
CA LEU A 200 13.43 8.06 10.68
C LEU A 200 12.27 7.88 11.68
N GLY A 201 12.41 8.40 12.91
CA GLY A 201 11.49 8.17 14.02
C GLY A 201 11.77 6.89 14.80
N MET A 202 12.95 6.30 14.63
CA MET A 202 13.39 5.06 15.29
C MET A 202 14.19 5.39 16.54
N LYS A 203 14.12 4.52 17.57
CA LYS A 203 15.04 4.52 18.71
C LYS A 203 16.34 3.83 18.32
N ALA A 204 17.42 4.09 19.09
CA ALA A 204 18.71 3.44 18.84
C ALA A 204 18.64 1.91 18.97
N ASN A 205 17.80 1.41 19.88
CA ASN A 205 17.57 -0.02 20.15
C ASN A 205 16.23 -0.52 19.54
N TRP A 206 15.85 -0.04 18.38
CA TRP A 206 14.59 -0.37 17.72
C TRP A 206 14.43 -1.87 17.45
N ASP A 207 15.53 -2.52 17.16
CA ASP A 207 15.67 -3.95 16.86
C ASP A 207 15.53 -4.85 18.08
N ALA A 208 15.67 -4.32 19.31
CA ALA A 208 15.46 -5.06 20.55
C ALA A 208 13.97 -5.28 20.90
N ASP A 209 13.03 -4.64 20.19
CA ASP A 209 11.61 -4.90 20.37
C ASP A 209 11.26 -6.32 19.87
N GLU A 210 10.50 -7.07 20.65
CA GLU A 210 10.10 -8.45 20.38
C GLU A 210 9.45 -8.60 18.98
N PHE A 211 8.72 -7.58 18.54
CA PHE A 211 8.15 -7.51 17.20
C PHE A 211 9.20 -7.70 16.09
N TRP A 212 10.39 -7.12 16.26
CA TRP A 212 11.48 -7.27 15.28
C TRP A 212 12.25 -8.56 15.50
N GLN A 213 12.46 -8.98 16.76
CA GLN A 213 13.15 -10.22 17.07
C GLN A 213 12.43 -11.45 16.50
N GLU A 214 11.10 -11.55 16.67
CA GLU A 214 10.30 -12.60 16.03
C GLU A 214 10.48 -12.64 14.51
N THR A 215 10.67 -11.49 13.90
CA THR A 215 10.84 -11.38 12.44
C THR A 215 12.20 -11.87 11.99
N PHE A 216 13.24 -11.58 12.76
CA PHE A 216 14.61 -12.01 12.48
C PHE A 216 14.74 -13.53 12.60
N GLU A 217 14.09 -14.13 13.60
CA GLU A 217 14.05 -15.59 13.78
C GLU A 217 13.28 -16.29 12.63
N ALA A 218 12.15 -15.73 12.20
CA ALA A 218 11.32 -16.31 11.15
C ALA A 218 11.94 -16.20 9.74
N GLY A 219 12.85 -15.25 9.53
CA GLY A 219 13.55 -15.01 8.25
C GLY A 219 14.92 -15.68 8.14
N SER A 220 15.38 -16.33 9.21
CA SER A 220 16.63 -17.10 9.27
C SER A 220 16.38 -18.53 8.83
#